data_4e51ee5ea524271f53aa6d4591087363
#
_entry.id   4e51ee5ea524271f53aa6d4591087363
#
_cell.length_a   1.000
_cell.length_b   1.000
_cell.length_c   1.000
_cell.angle_alpha   90.00
_cell.angle_beta   90.00
_cell.angle_gamma   90.00
#
_symmetry.space_group_name_H-M   'P 1'
#
loop_
_entity.id
_entity.type
_entity.pdbx_description
1 polymer ?
#
loop_
_entity_poly.entity_id
_entity_poly.type
_entity_poly.pdbx_seq_one_letter_code
_entity_poly.pdbx_strand_id
1 'polypeptide(L)'
;MSCRPSVFVLLAGLLANDVHAAAGCRFADLPAGADTADAGRWVTAEATAPGLHRRIIDSAAVGASAGYHVLLPPGYADEPSRRFPVLYWLHGTGGGLAGLPRVAGRFEAAMRAGDLPPMIVVFPYGLPSGMWVDSKDGGSRVESLLIGDLIPHVDACYRTVAAREGRILEGYSMGGYGVARLGFRHPQLFAGVMMLAAGPLQRELYETPRASAAERARLMQQVYGDDMEFFRQQSPWQLAERAVSAGAPLPRLRLIVGTGDETYPANRAFHQHLTRLGVEHEYIELPGVGHSLPAVWTALGGGSWGFYAEVLAP
;
A
#
# COMPACT_ATOMS: atom_id res chain seq x y z
N MET A 1 1.32 -3.36 -70.03
CA MET A 1 1.00 -2.38 -68.98
C MET A 1 0.23 -3.09 -67.89
N SER A 2 0.92 -3.50 -66.85
CA SER A 2 0.35 -4.27 -65.74
C SER A 2 0.32 -3.38 -64.51
N CYS A 3 -0.88 -3.01 -64.09
CA CYS A 3 -1.11 -2.21 -62.89
C CYS A 3 -1.18 -3.16 -61.70
N ARG A 4 -0.20 -3.08 -60.77
CA ARG A 4 -0.24 -3.77 -59.49
C ARG A 4 -0.96 -2.87 -58.47
N PRO A 5 -1.93 -3.38 -57.69
CA PRO A 5 -2.48 -2.63 -56.59
C PRO A 5 -1.53 -2.68 -55.39
N SER A 6 -1.15 -1.51 -54.89
CA SER A 6 -0.47 -1.37 -53.61
C SER A 6 -1.41 -1.68 -52.45
N VAL A 7 -1.09 -2.73 -51.71
CA VAL A 7 -1.77 -3.06 -50.47
C VAL A 7 -1.23 -2.12 -49.38
N PHE A 8 -1.99 -1.14 -48.99
CA PHE A 8 -1.76 -0.40 -47.74
C PHE A 8 -2.13 -1.31 -46.58
N VAL A 9 -1.13 -1.85 -45.91
CA VAL A 9 -1.30 -2.46 -44.60
C VAL A 9 -1.42 -1.29 -43.62
N LEU A 10 -2.66 -0.97 -43.23
CA LEU A 10 -2.91 -0.18 -42.02
C LEU A 10 -2.47 -1.03 -40.82
N LEU A 11 -1.30 -0.72 -40.24
CA LEU A 11 -1.03 -1.09 -38.89
C LEU A 11 -2.01 -0.30 -38.00
N ALA A 12 -3.13 -0.92 -37.69
CA ALA A 12 -3.95 -0.52 -36.56
C ALA A 12 -3.13 -0.87 -35.28
N GLY A 13 -2.36 0.08 -34.80
CA GLY A 13 -1.87 0.05 -33.42
C GLY A 13 -3.11 0.01 -32.53
N LEU A 14 -3.48 -1.17 -32.07
CA LEU A 14 -4.40 -1.34 -30.97
C LEU A 14 -3.73 -0.69 -29.75
N LEU A 15 -4.06 0.58 -29.52
CA LEU A 15 -4.10 1.13 -28.19
C LEU A 15 -5.01 0.18 -27.41
N ALA A 16 -4.42 -0.60 -26.52
CA ALA A 16 -5.18 -1.35 -25.52
C ALA A 16 -5.87 -0.29 -24.65
N ASN A 17 -7.00 0.21 -25.16
CA ASN A 17 -7.88 1.06 -24.39
C ASN A 17 -8.21 0.30 -23.11
N ASP A 18 -7.98 0.92 -21.98
CA ASP A 18 -8.28 0.37 -20.67
C ASP A 18 -9.79 0.08 -20.55
N VAL A 19 -10.20 -1.09 -21.01
CA VAL A 19 -11.58 -1.60 -20.97
C VAL A 19 -12.13 -1.60 -19.53
N HIS A 20 -11.25 -1.35 -18.54
CA HIS A 20 -11.53 -1.44 -17.13
C HIS A 20 -11.68 -0.10 -16.41
N ALA A 21 -11.29 1.01 -17.02
CA ALA A 21 -11.42 2.34 -16.42
C ALA A 21 -12.79 2.96 -16.68
N ALA A 22 -13.28 3.78 -15.75
CA ALA A 22 -14.51 4.55 -15.94
C ALA A 22 -14.34 5.59 -17.06
N ALA A 23 -15.42 5.93 -17.76
CA ALA A 23 -15.41 6.97 -18.77
C ALA A 23 -14.96 8.30 -18.14
N GLY A 24 -13.90 8.91 -18.70
CA GLY A 24 -13.31 10.16 -18.20
C GLY A 24 -12.11 9.96 -17.27
N CYS A 25 -11.72 8.73 -16.95
CA CYS A 25 -10.47 8.45 -16.24
C CYS A 25 -9.27 8.85 -17.08
N ARG A 26 -8.34 9.58 -16.48
CA ARG A 26 -7.10 9.99 -17.13
C ARG A 26 -5.93 9.31 -16.43
N PHE A 27 -5.17 8.56 -17.23
CA PHE A 27 -3.84 8.07 -16.86
C PHE A 27 -2.82 8.96 -17.56
N ALA A 28 -1.75 9.32 -16.87
CA ALA A 28 -0.65 9.99 -17.51
C ALA A 28 0.06 9.00 -18.43
N ASP A 29 0.29 9.40 -19.68
CA ASP A 29 1.06 8.60 -20.63
C ASP A 29 2.55 8.85 -20.40
N LEU A 30 3.31 7.78 -20.17
CA LEU A 30 4.75 7.88 -20.37
C LEU A 30 5.00 8.00 -21.89
N PRO A 31 5.90 8.91 -22.32
CA PRO A 31 6.31 8.94 -23.71
C PRO A 31 6.73 7.54 -24.16
N ALA A 32 6.31 7.15 -25.36
CA ALA A 32 6.67 5.84 -25.92
C ALA A 32 8.20 5.71 -25.93
N GLY A 33 8.74 4.70 -25.24
CA GLY A 33 10.19 4.49 -25.10
C GLY A 33 10.86 5.27 -23.97
N ALA A 34 10.11 6.01 -23.13
CA ALA A 34 10.70 6.61 -21.93
C ALA A 34 11.18 5.50 -20.99
N ASP A 35 12.48 5.51 -20.71
CA ASP A 35 13.03 4.72 -19.63
C ASP A 35 12.46 5.25 -18.30
N THR A 36 12.26 4.35 -17.33
CA THR A 36 11.82 4.75 -15.98
C THR A 36 12.78 5.74 -15.31
N ALA A 37 14.04 5.84 -15.78
CA ALA A 37 14.99 6.84 -15.37
C ALA A 37 14.54 8.28 -15.72
N ASP A 38 13.84 8.46 -16.84
CA ASP A 38 13.32 9.75 -17.29
C ASP A 38 11.96 10.11 -16.65
N ALA A 39 11.25 9.11 -16.11
CA ALA A 39 9.94 9.29 -15.49
C ALA A 39 9.99 9.84 -14.05
N GLY A 40 11.19 10.06 -13.51
CA GLY A 40 11.42 10.60 -12.17
C GLY A 40 11.25 9.58 -11.05
N ARG A 41 11.62 9.99 -9.84
CA ARG A 41 11.72 9.12 -8.65
C ARG A 41 10.39 8.53 -8.16
N TRP A 42 9.25 9.01 -8.66
CA TRP A 42 7.91 8.59 -8.24
C TRP A 42 7.31 7.49 -9.11
N VAL A 43 8.01 7.09 -10.16
CA VAL A 43 7.55 6.04 -11.09
C VAL A 43 8.49 4.84 -11.01
N THR A 44 7.93 3.65 -10.91
CA THR A 44 8.69 2.39 -10.94
C THR A 44 8.59 1.72 -12.31
N ALA A 45 9.51 0.80 -12.57
CA ALA A 45 9.38 -0.13 -13.68
C ALA A 45 8.08 -0.94 -13.57
N GLU A 46 7.66 -1.53 -14.69
CA GLU A 46 6.51 -2.43 -14.73
C GLU A 46 6.84 -3.75 -14.02
N ALA A 47 5.90 -4.21 -13.18
CA ALA A 47 5.91 -5.55 -12.62
C ALA A 47 4.84 -6.38 -13.31
N THR A 48 5.18 -7.59 -13.72
CA THR A 48 4.27 -8.45 -14.52
C THR A 48 3.74 -9.59 -13.66
N ALA A 49 2.40 -9.66 -13.54
CA ALA A 49 1.65 -10.79 -13.00
C ALA A 49 0.24 -10.80 -13.65
N PRO A 50 -0.47 -11.94 -13.68
CA PRO A 50 -1.84 -11.99 -14.16
C PRO A 50 -2.75 -10.96 -13.48
N GLY A 51 -3.47 -10.16 -14.26
CA GLY A 51 -4.40 -9.13 -13.76
C GLY A 51 -3.74 -7.91 -13.11
N LEU A 52 -2.41 -7.85 -13.04
CA LEU A 52 -1.66 -6.72 -12.51
C LEU A 52 -1.36 -5.70 -13.62
N HIS A 53 -1.69 -4.45 -13.39
CA HIS A 53 -1.46 -3.36 -14.33
C HIS A 53 -0.68 -2.23 -13.67
N ARG A 54 0.36 -1.72 -14.34
CA ARG A 54 0.99 -0.45 -13.95
C ARG A 54 0.14 0.71 -14.46
N ARG A 55 0.02 1.76 -13.63
CA ARG A 55 -0.67 3.01 -13.97
C ARG A 55 0.14 4.19 -13.49
N ILE A 56 -0.06 5.32 -14.15
CA ILE A 56 0.60 6.57 -13.84
C ILE A 56 -0.45 7.65 -13.74
N ILE A 57 -0.31 8.52 -12.75
CA ILE A 57 -1.15 9.70 -12.53
C ILE A 57 -0.28 10.93 -12.46
N ASP A 58 -0.83 12.08 -12.83
CA ASP A 58 -0.25 13.37 -12.51
C ASP A 58 -0.67 13.74 -11.09
N SER A 59 0.31 13.86 -10.21
CA SER A 59 0.08 14.15 -8.80
C SER A 59 0.40 15.59 -8.47
N ALA A 60 -0.61 16.31 -7.99
CA ALA A 60 -0.44 17.67 -7.48
C ALA A 60 0.38 17.69 -6.19
N ALA A 61 0.25 16.66 -5.37
CA ALA A 61 0.97 16.55 -4.11
C ALA A 61 2.49 16.52 -4.30
N VAL A 62 2.98 15.82 -5.32
CA VAL A 62 4.43 15.70 -5.58
C VAL A 62 4.91 16.53 -6.77
N GLY A 63 3.98 17.21 -7.48
CA GLY A 63 4.30 18.07 -8.64
C GLY A 63 4.90 17.30 -9.81
N ALA A 64 4.60 16.00 -9.95
CA ALA A 64 5.18 15.12 -10.95
C ALA A 64 4.24 13.91 -11.22
N SER A 65 4.54 13.18 -12.30
CA SER A 65 3.91 11.88 -12.53
C SER A 65 4.30 10.88 -11.44
N ALA A 66 3.32 10.12 -10.93
CA ALA A 66 3.50 9.09 -9.90
C ALA A 66 2.92 7.76 -10.35
N GLY A 67 3.68 6.68 -10.13
CA GLY A 67 3.31 5.33 -10.51
C GLY A 67 2.63 4.54 -9.39
N TYR A 68 1.72 3.66 -9.76
CA TYR A 68 1.17 2.63 -8.89
C TYR A 68 0.87 1.38 -9.72
N HIS A 69 0.70 0.25 -9.04
CA HIS A 69 0.16 -0.95 -9.68
C HIS A 69 -1.23 -1.24 -9.13
N VAL A 70 -2.06 -1.86 -9.95
CA VAL A 70 -3.41 -2.28 -9.57
C VAL A 70 -3.67 -3.69 -10.05
N LEU A 71 -4.18 -4.53 -9.16
CA LEU A 71 -4.70 -5.86 -9.45
C LEU A 71 -6.22 -5.77 -9.43
N LEU A 72 -6.84 -6.13 -10.55
CA LEU A 72 -8.30 -6.21 -10.66
C LEU A 72 -8.77 -7.62 -10.28
N PRO A 73 -9.90 -7.74 -9.56
CA PRO A 73 -10.41 -9.05 -9.16
C PRO A 73 -10.87 -9.87 -10.37
N PRO A 74 -10.84 -11.22 -10.27
CA PRO A 74 -11.50 -12.08 -11.22
C PRO A 74 -12.97 -11.65 -11.45
N GLY A 75 -13.42 -11.65 -12.69
CA GLY A 75 -14.78 -11.23 -13.05
C GLY A 75 -15.01 -9.71 -13.07
N TYR A 76 -13.97 -8.88 -12.86
CA TYR A 76 -14.15 -7.42 -12.90
C TYR A 76 -14.78 -6.94 -14.21
N ALA A 77 -14.38 -7.49 -15.38
CA ALA A 77 -14.94 -7.10 -16.68
C ALA A 77 -16.39 -7.59 -16.88
N ASP A 78 -16.74 -8.72 -16.26
CA ASP A 78 -18.00 -9.42 -16.50
C ASP A 78 -19.19 -8.83 -15.72
N GLU A 79 -18.92 -8.07 -14.66
CA GLU A 79 -19.91 -7.48 -13.75
C GLU A 79 -19.84 -5.94 -13.78
N PRO A 80 -20.27 -5.24 -14.84
CA PRO A 80 -20.03 -3.81 -15.04
C PRO A 80 -20.72 -2.91 -14.01
N SER A 81 -21.77 -3.36 -13.36
CA SER A 81 -22.48 -2.61 -12.32
C SER A 81 -21.96 -2.85 -10.90
N ARG A 82 -21.17 -3.91 -10.69
CA ARG A 82 -20.64 -4.27 -9.37
C ARG A 82 -19.55 -3.31 -8.94
N ARG A 83 -19.59 -2.88 -7.67
CA ARG A 83 -18.51 -2.16 -7.00
C ARG A 83 -17.76 -3.10 -6.08
N PHE A 84 -16.47 -2.84 -5.94
CA PHE A 84 -15.55 -3.71 -5.21
C PHE A 84 -14.89 -2.94 -4.07
N PRO A 85 -14.65 -3.57 -2.91
CA PRO A 85 -13.79 -2.99 -1.89
C PRO A 85 -12.36 -2.83 -2.44
N VAL A 86 -11.59 -1.95 -1.81
CA VAL A 86 -10.21 -1.65 -2.20
C VAL A 86 -9.26 -1.93 -1.06
N LEU A 87 -8.24 -2.72 -1.33
CA LEU A 87 -7.08 -2.91 -0.47
C LEU A 87 -5.92 -2.07 -0.98
N TYR A 88 -5.39 -1.17 -0.16
CA TYR A 88 -4.13 -0.47 -0.41
C TYR A 88 -3.01 -1.24 0.30
N TRP A 89 -2.13 -1.87 -0.48
CA TRP A 89 -1.03 -2.66 0.05
C TRP A 89 0.29 -1.89 0.02
N LEU A 90 0.84 -1.59 1.21
CA LEU A 90 2.02 -0.76 1.37
C LEU A 90 3.29 -1.60 1.47
N HIS A 91 4.24 -1.35 0.57
CA HIS A 91 5.51 -2.07 0.52
C HIS A 91 6.46 -1.71 1.66
N GLY A 92 7.39 -2.61 1.95
CA GLY A 92 8.50 -2.39 2.87
C GLY A 92 9.64 -1.55 2.26
N THR A 93 10.72 -1.39 3.01
CA THR A 93 11.95 -0.72 2.54
C THR A 93 12.46 -1.34 1.24
N GLY A 94 12.99 -0.51 0.34
CA GLY A 94 13.46 -0.92 -0.98
C GLY A 94 12.44 -0.76 -2.12
N GLY A 95 11.21 -0.28 -1.83
CA GLY A 95 10.20 0.04 -2.85
C GLY A 95 9.31 -1.13 -3.29
N GLY A 96 9.58 -2.36 -2.85
CA GLY A 96 8.68 -3.52 -3.00
C GLY A 96 8.53 -4.12 -4.40
N LEU A 97 9.10 -3.52 -5.45
CA LEU A 97 8.86 -3.91 -6.84
C LEU A 97 9.22 -5.39 -7.12
N ALA A 98 10.37 -5.85 -6.63
CA ALA A 98 10.83 -7.23 -6.85
C ALA A 98 9.89 -8.30 -6.22
N GLY A 99 9.21 -7.95 -5.14
CA GLY A 99 8.25 -8.82 -4.46
C GLY A 99 6.82 -8.71 -4.97
N LEU A 100 6.52 -7.67 -5.73
CA LEU A 100 5.16 -7.32 -6.14
C LEU A 100 4.42 -8.43 -6.91
N PRO A 101 5.04 -9.13 -7.89
CA PRO A 101 4.35 -10.23 -8.58
C PRO A 101 3.90 -11.35 -7.63
N ARG A 102 4.70 -11.65 -6.61
CA ARG A 102 4.35 -12.68 -5.61
C ARG A 102 3.19 -12.22 -4.73
N VAL A 103 3.19 -10.95 -4.31
CA VAL A 103 2.10 -10.39 -3.51
C VAL A 103 0.81 -10.37 -4.31
N ALA A 104 0.85 -9.85 -5.54
CA ALA A 104 -0.30 -9.81 -6.43
C ALA A 104 -0.85 -11.21 -6.73
N GLY A 105 0.03 -12.17 -7.06
CA GLY A 105 -0.37 -13.55 -7.33
C GLY A 105 -1.01 -14.25 -6.13
N ARG A 106 -0.59 -13.91 -4.88
CA ARG A 106 -1.23 -14.44 -3.67
C ARG A 106 -2.68 -13.94 -3.53
N PHE A 107 -2.92 -12.65 -3.72
CA PHE A 107 -4.27 -12.08 -3.67
C PHE A 107 -5.14 -12.62 -4.80
N GLU A 108 -4.61 -12.69 -6.00
CA GLU A 108 -5.31 -13.22 -7.17
C GLU A 108 -5.73 -14.68 -6.96
N ALA A 109 -4.81 -15.53 -6.49
CA ALA A 109 -5.09 -16.93 -6.21
C ALA A 109 -6.15 -17.10 -5.12
N ALA A 110 -6.09 -16.32 -4.03
CA ALA A 110 -7.09 -16.39 -2.96
C ALA A 110 -8.48 -15.93 -3.42
N MET A 111 -8.57 -14.90 -4.25
CA MET A 111 -9.83 -14.47 -4.84
C MET A 111 -10.41 -15.53 -5.78
N ARG A 112 -9.57 -16.22 -6.58
CA ARG A 112 -10.03 -17.33 -7.45
C ARG A 112 -10.47 -18.55 -6.67
N ALA A 113 -9.81 -18.84 -5.55
CA ALA A 113 -10.19 -19.94 -4.67
C ALA A 113 -11.47 -19.68 -3.87
N GLY A 114 -11.92 -18.42 -3.80
CA GLY A 114 -13.04 -18.01 -2.95
C GLY A 114 -12.68 -17.80 -1.47
N ASP A 115 -11.38 -17.88 -1.13
CA ASP A 115 -10.88 -17.63 0.22
C ASP A 115 -10.93 -16.15 0.60
N LEU A 116 -10.81 -15.27 -0.40
CA LEU A 116 -10.84 -13.83 -0.27
C LEU A 116 -12.00 -13.26 -1.12
N PRO A 117 -12.84 -12.37 -0.58
CA PRO A 117 -13.83 -11.67 -1.39
C PRO A 117 -13.17 -10.92 -2.57
N PRO A 118 -13.80 -10.89 -3.75
CA PRO A 118 -13.28 -10.12 -4.87
C PRO A 118 -13.10 -8.65 -4.49
N MET A 119 -11.87 -8.15 -4.61
CA MET A 119 -11.49 -6.76 -4.29
C MET A 119 -10.43 -6.23 -5.25
N ILE A 120 -10.40 -4.92 -5.43
CA ILE A 120 -9.32 -4.24 -6.12
C ILE A 120 -8.13 -4.13 -5.16
N VAL A 121 -6.93 -4.54 -5.59
CA VAL A 121 -5.73 -4.36 -4.78
C VAL A 121 -4.83 -3.31 -5.43
N VAL A 122 -4.59 -2.21 -4.73
CA VAL A 122 -3.74 -1.10 -5.19
C VAL A 122 -2.41 -1.19 -4.46
N PHE A 123 -1.33 -1.08 -5.22
CA PHE A 123 0.05 -1.09 -4.74
C PHE A 123 0.68 0.27 -5.01
N PRO A 124 0.54 1.22 -4.09
CA PRO A 124 1.17 2.54 -4.21
C PRO A 124 2.69 2.43 -4.15
N TYR A 125 3.37 3.40 -4.73
CA TYR A 125 4.81 3.53 -4.57
C TYR A 125 5.15 4.67 -3.60
N GLY A 126 5.69 4.30 -2.44
CA GLY A 126 6.00 5.21 -1.33
C GLY A 126 7.49 5.53 -1.19
N LEU A 127 8.28 5.44 -2.28
CA LEU A 127 9.75 5.55 -2.30
C LEU A 127 10.45 4.43 -1.50
N PRO A 128 11.72 4.13 -1.77
CA PRO A 128 12.44 3.04 -1.09
C PRO A 128 12.52 3.19 0.43
N SER A 129 12.51 4.43 0.93
CA SER A 129 12.64 4.76 2.35
C SER A 129 11.74 5.94 2.76
N GLY A 130 10.58 6.13 2.10
CA GLY A 130 9.71 7.28 2.31
C GLY A 130 8.87 7.21 3.59
N MET A 131 8.94 6.12 4.34
CA MET A 131 8.26 5.89 5.62
C MET A 131 6.75 6.14 5.60
N TRP A 132 6.17 6.29 4.42
CA TRP A 132 4.76 6.65 4.22
C TRP A 132 4.38 7.96 4.94
N VAL A 133 5.34 8.88 5.01
CA VAL A 133 5.27 10.19 5.68
C VAL A 133 5.57 11.28 4.65
N ASP A 134 4.94 12.42 4.76
CA ASP A 134 5.43 13.63 4.11
C ASP A 134 6.69 14.08 4.85
N SER A 135 7.82 14.21 4.15
CA SER A 135 9.06 14.66 4.76
C SER A 135 8.91 16.07 5.34
N LYS A 136 9.63 16.35 6.42
CA LYS A 136 9.53 17.63 7.13
C LYS A 136 9.78 18.85 6.25
N ASP A 137 10.68 18.70 5.28
CA ASP A 137 11.01 19.74 4.31
C ASP A 137 10.00 19.85 3.14
N GLY A 138 9.03 18.95 3.07
CA GLY A 138 8.07 18.86 1.97
C GLY A 138 8.64 18.28 0.67
N GLY A 139 9.91 17.89 0.65
CA GLY A 139 10.59 17.35 -0.53
C GLY A 139 10.08 15.96 -0.96
N SER A 140 9.48 15.19 -0.04
CA SER A 140 8.86 13.89 -0.30
C SER A 140 7.48 13.83 0.34
N ARG A 141 6.42 13.95 -0.45
CA ARG A 141 5.04 14.03 0.04
C ARG A 141 4.27 12.72 -0.19
N VAL A 142 4.79 11.64 0.43
CA VAL A 142 4.27 10.27 0.23
C VAL A 142 2.86 10.10 0.79
N GLU A 143 2.58 10.65 1.97
CA GLU A 143 1.23 10.60 2.55
C GLU A 143 0.25 11.41 1.72
N SER A 144 0.61 12.65 1.35
CA SER A 144 -0.24 13.50 0.52
C SER A 144 -0.53 12.87 -0.84
N LEU A 145 0.45 12.22 -1.47
CA LEU A 145 0.25 11.47 -2.71
C LEU A 145 -0.78 10.35 -2.51
N LEU A 146 -0.65 9.55 -1.47
CA LEU A 146 -1.57 8.43 -1.24
C LEU A 146 -2.98 8.90 -0.90
N ILE A 147 -3.09 9.80 0.06
CA ILE A 147 -4.38 10.20 0.63
C ILE A 147 -5.07 11.25 -0.25
N GLY A 148 -4.32 12.24 -0.75
CA GLY A 148 -4.87 13.38 -1.47
C GLY A 148 -5.09 13.13 -2.97
N ASP A 149 -4.22 12.34 -3.60
CA ASP A 149 -4.28 12.15 -5.04
C ASP A 149 -4.67 10.71 -5.43
N LEU A 150 -4.00 9.69 -4.90
CA LEU A 150 -4.18 8.31 -5.37
C LEU A 150 -5.54 7.72 -4.96
N ILE A 151 -5.96 7.86 -3.71
CA ILE A 151 -7.28 7.34 -3.27
C ILE A 151 -8.42 7.97 -4.08
N PRO A 152 -8.53 9.30 -4.21
CA PRO A 152 -9.55 9.90 -5.05
C PRO A 152 -9.47 9.48 -6.52
N HIS A 153 -8.26 9.36 -7.07
CA HIS A 153 -8.06 8.87 -8.44
C HIS A 153 -8.58 7.44 -8.62
N VAL A 154 -8.25 6.53 -7.71
CA VAL A 154 -8.71 5.13 -7.76
C VAL A 154 -10.23 5.07 -7.68
N ASP A 155 -10.86 5.86 -6.82
CA ASP A 155 -12.31 5.92 -6.72
C ASP A 155 -12.99 6.48 -7.96
N ALA A 156 -12.33 7.42 -8.65
CA ALA A 156 -12.82 7.98 -9.91
C ALA A 156 -12.65 7.02 -11.09
N CYS A 157 -11.56 6.24 -11.09
CA CYS A 157 -11.16 5.42 -12.24
C CYS A 157 -11.66 3.98 -12.20
N TYR A 158 -11.96 3.47 -11.03
CA TYR A 158 -12.37 2.07 -10.84
C TYR A 158 -13.72 1.99 -10.13
N ARG A 159 -14.39 0.85 -10.28
CA ARG A 159 -15.66 0.59 -9.61
C ARG A 159 -15.43 0.18 -8.15
N THR A 160 -15.07 1.16 -7.35
CA THR A 160 -14.81 1.00 -5.92
C THR A 160 -16.08 1.18 -5.08
N VAL A 161 -16.11 0.58 -3.91
CA VAL A 161 -16.94 1.05 -2.79
C VAL A 161 -16.22 2.26 -2.20
N ALA A 162 -16.52 3.46 -2.74
CA ALA A 162 -15.81 4.71 -2.46
C ALA A 162 -16.18 5.31 -1.08
N ALA A 163 -16.19 4.46 -0.06
CA ALA A 163 -16.53 4.79 1.32
C ALA A 163 -15.54 4.10 2.28
N ARG A 164 -15.53 4.52 3.54
CA ARG A 164 -14.68 3.95 4.59
C ARG A 164 -14.81 2.43 4.66
N GLU A 165 -16.04 1.93 4.61
CA GLU A 165 -16.42 0.52 4.73
C GLU A 165 -15.84 -0.34 3.60
N GLY A 166 -15.52 0.27 2.47
CA GLY A 166 -14.91 -0.40 1.32
C GLY A 166 -13.38 -0.31 1.28
N ARG A 167 -12.70 0.32 2.26
CA ARG A 167 -11.24 0.52 2.17
C ARG A 167 -10.49 -0.16 3.30
N ILE A 168 -9.46 -0.91 2.91
CA ILE A 168 -8.55 -1.60 3.82
C ILE A 168 -7.11 -1.15 3.53
N LEU A 169 -6.31 -0.98 4.58
CA LEU A 169 -4.86 -0.82 4.52
C LEU A 169 -4.18 -2.10 4.99
N GLU A 170 -3.19 -2.58 4.23
CA GLU A 170 -2.28 -3.63 4.67
C GLU A 170 -0.85 -3.26 4.29
N GLY A 171 0.11 -3.65 5.11
CA GLY A 171 1.51 -3.39 4.78
C GLY A 171 2.47 -4.24 5.57
N TYR A 172 3.65 -4.45 4.98
CA TYR A 172 4.73 -5.23 5.55
C TYR A 172 5.94 -4.37 5.87
N SER A 173 6.57 -4.60 7.03
CA SER A 173 7.80 -3.91 7.44
C SER A 173 7.58 -2.39 7.49
N MET A 174 8.30 -1.58 6.70
CA MET A 174 8.04 -0.14 6.55
C MET A 174 6.58 0.14 6.13
N GLY A 175 5.98 -0.72 5.31
CA GLY A 175 4.55 -0.65 4.98
C GLY A 175 3.66 -0.90 6.19
N GLY A 176 4.03 -1.84 7.07
CA GLY A 176 3.35 -2.09 8.33
C GLY A 176 3.38 -0.86 9.28
N TYR A 177 4.52 -0.17 9.36
CA TYR A 177 4.61 1.13 10.01
C TYR A 177 3.69 2.16 9.34
N GLY A 178 3.72 2.23 8.01
CA GLY A 178 2.90 3.14 7.23
C GLY A 178 1.41 2.96 7.47
N VAL A 179 0.90 1.72 7.44
CA VAL A 179 -0.53 1.46 7.68
C VAL A 179 -0.92 1.73 9.13
N ALA A 180 -0.05 1.46 10.11
CA ALA A 180 -0.29 1.80 11.50
C ALA A 180 -0.52 3.30 11.67
N ARG A 181 0.41 4.12 11.14
CA ARG A 181 0.29 5.57 11.26
C ARG A 181 -0.88 6.16 10.46
N LEU A 182 -1.07 5.71 9.23
CA LEU A 182 -2.16 6.22 8.37
C LEU A 182 -3.54 5.82 8.88
N GLY A 183 -3.68 4.62 9.46
CA GLY A 183 -4.92 4.17 10.06
C GLY A 183 -5.35 5.01 11.26
N PHE A 184 -4.41 5.43 12.11
CA PHE A 184 -4.70 6.32 13.24
C PHE A 184 -4.80 7.79 12.83
N ARG A 185 -4.11 8.20 11.77
CA ARG A 185 -4.15 9.59 11.30
C ARG A 185 -5.39 9.90 10.48
N HIS A 186 -5.89 8.92 9.73
CA HIS A 186 -7.05 9.04 8.83
C HIS A 186 -8.10 7.94 9.11
N PRO A 187 -8.54 7.77 10.36
CA PRO A 187 -9.43 6.65 10.74
C PRO A 187 -10.78 6.69 10.01
N GLN A 188 -11.18 7.86 9.52
CA GLN A 188 -12.39 8.05 8.73
C GLN A 188 -12.31 7.49 7.31
N LEU A 189 -11.12 7.11 6.82
CA LEU A 189 -10.93 6.62 5.45
C LEU A 189 -10.93 5.10 5.34
N PHE A 190 -10.64 4.38 6.43
CA PHE A 190 -10.37 2.94 6.38
C PHE A 190 -11.20 2.17 7.41
N ALA A 191 -11.81 1.06 6.97
CA ALA A 191 -12.53 0.14 7.85
C ALA A 191 -11.59 -0.85 8.54
N GLY A 192 -10.51 -1.26 7.87
CA GLY A 192 -9.55 -2.23 8.39
C GLY A 192 -8.09 -1.83 8.15
N VAL A 193 -7.22 -2.21 9.08
CA VAL A 193 -5.77 -2.00 9.00
C VAL A 193 -5.05 -3.26 9.47
N MET A 194 -4.21 -3.83 8.60
CA MET A 194 -3.40 -5.00 8.90
C MET A 194 -1.91 -4.67 8.85
N MET A 195 -1.23 -4.85 9.98
CA MET A 195 0.19 -4.60 10.17
C MET A 195 0.94 -5.93 10.16
N LEU A 196 1.80 -6.15 9.16
CA LEU A 196 2.63 -7.35 9.04
C LEU A 196 4.09 -7.01 9.39
N ALA A 197 4.60 -7.58 10.48
CA ALA A 197 5.98 -7.39 10.93
C ALA A 197 6.42 -5.91 10.84
N ALA A 198 5.61 -5.03 11.40
CA ALA A 198 5.74 -3.58 11.22
C ALA A 198 7.05 -3.04 11.78
N GLY A 199 7.70 -2.13 11.05
CA GLY A 199 8.93 -1.51 11.49
C GLY A 199 9.34 -0.29 10.66
N PRO A 200 9.99 0.70 11.32
CA PRO A 200 10.34 0.76 12.75
C PRO A 200 9.14 1.16 13.63
N LEU A 201 8.77 0.31 14.58
CA LEU A 201 7.75 0.62 15.61
C LEU A 201 8.39 1.00 16.96
N GLN A 202 9.69 1.21 17.01
CA GLN A 202 10.36 1.73 18.18
C GLN A 202 9.88 3.16 18.51
N ARG A 203 9.87 3.52 19.79
CA ARG A 203 9.54 4.89 20.20
C ARG A 203 10.58 5.90 19.72
N GLU A 204 11.82 5.47 19.58
CA GLU A 204 12.93 6.26 19.08
C GLU A 204 13.58 5.56 17.89
N LEU A 205 13.83 6.29 16.81
CA LEU A 205 14.33 5.71 15.56
C LEU A 205 15.70 5.05 15.73
N TYR A 206 16.55 5.56 16.61
CA TYR A 206 17.88 5.01 16.87
C TYR A 206 17.86 3.59 17.49
N GLU A 207 16.74 3.17 18.04
CA GLU A 207 16.55 1.83 18.59
C GLU A 207 16.23 0.77 17.53
N THR A 208 16.09 1.16 16.27
CA THR A 208 15.71 0.26 15.18
C THR A 208 16.81 -0.76 14.87
N PRO A 209 16.58 -2.06 15.10
CA PRO A 209 17.64 -3.07 15.00
C PRO A 209 18.04 -3.41 13.57
N ARG A 210 17.12 -3.24 12.59
CA ARG A 210 17.30 -3.64 11.19
C ARG A 210 18.01 -2.61 10.32
N ALA A 211 18.38 -1.48 10.85
CA ALA A 211 19.09 -0.44 10.12
C ALA A 211 20.44 -0.16 10.80
N SER A 212 21.48 0.05 10.01
CA SER A 212 22.76 0.56 10.51
C SER A 212 22.62 1.97 11.07
N ALA A 213 23.58 2.43 11.85
CA ALA A 213 23.59 3.80 12.35
C ALA A 213 23.56 4.84 11.22
N ALA A 214 24.28 4.57 10.11
CA ALA A 214 24.29 5.45 8.95
C ALA A 214 22.94 5.50 8.22
N GLU A 215 22.23 4.37 8.11
CA GLU A 215 20.90 4.32 7.51
C GLU A 215 19.88 5.06 8.38
N ARG A 216 19.94 4.88 9.72
CA ARG A 216 19.08 5.61 10.65
C ARG A 216 19.32 7.13 10.56
N ALA A 217 20.58 7.56 10.57
CA ALA A 217 20.93 8.97 10.43
C ALA A 217 20.43 9.55 9.10
N ARG A 218 20.63 8.83 7.98
CA ARG A 218 20.10 9.25 6.68
C ARG A 218 18.58 9.36 6.67
N LEU A 219 17.88 8.37 7.21
CA LEU A 219 16.43 8.38 7.30
C LEU A 219 15.94 9.54 8.16
N MET A 220 16.59 9.76 9.30
CA MET A 220 16.28 10.87 10.21
C MET A 220 16.44 12.21 9.52
N GLN A 221 17.51 12.41 8.78
CA GLN A 221 17.76 13.62 8.01
C GLN A 221 16.76 13.81 6.87
N GLN A 222 16.58 12.79 6.01
CA GLN A 222 15.81 12.91 4.77
C GLN A 222 14.30 12.97 4.97
N VAL A 223 13.77 12.28 5.97
CA VAL A 223 12.33 12.22 6.22
C VAL A 223 11.93 13.16 7.36
N TYR A 224 12.69 13.16 8.43
CA TYR A 224 12.31 13.85 9.66
C TYR A 224 13.09 15.14 9.93
N GLY A 225 14.05 15.53 9.04
CA GLY A 225 14.80 16.77 9.12
C GLY A 225 15.63 16.90 10.39
N ASP A 226 16.19 15.78 10.88
CA ASP A 226 16.93 15.65 12.14
C ASP A 226 16.12 16.10 13.37
N ASP A 227 14.80 16.08 13.28
CA ASP A 227 13.87 16.51 14.32
C ASP A 227 13.15 15.31 14.95
N MET A 228 13.59 14.92 16.14
CA MET A 228 12.99 13.82 16.91
C MET A 228 11.56 14.12 17.36
N GLU A 229 11.21 15.40 17.59
CA GLU A 229 9.84 15.75 17.94
C GLU A 229 8.90 15.56 16.76
N PHE A 230 9.34 15.96 15.55
CA PHE A 230 8.59 15.67 14.33
C PHE A 230 8.46 14.15 14.10
N PHE A 231 9.53 13.35 14.32
CA PHE A 231 9.45 11.89 14.26
C PHE A 231 8.37 11.35 15.19
N ARG A 232 8.37 11.78 16.47
CA ARG A 232 7.37 11.34 17.46
C ARG A 232 5.95 11.73 17.04
N GLN A 233 5.76 12.93 16.51
CA GLN A 233 4.46 13.41 16.02
C GLN A 233 3.93 12.60 14.84
N GLN A 234 4.82 12.02 14.01
CA GLN A 234 4.46 11.13 12.91
C GLN A 234 4.35 9.66 13.34
N SER A 235 4.78 9.31 14.54
CA SER A 235 4.80 7.95 15.05
C SER A 235 3.38 7.40 15.28
N PRO A 236 3.13 6.12 14.95
CA PRO A 236 1.88 5.44 15.28
C PRO A 236 1.50 5.52 16.76
N TRP A 237 2.48 5.59 17.67
CA TRP A 237 2.24 5.71 19.10
C TRP A 237 1.47 6.97 19.47
N GLN A 238 1.98 8.12 19.06
CA GLN A 238 1.34 9.41 19.34
C GLN A 238 0.05 9.59 18.56
N LEU A 239 -0.01 9.07 17.32
CA LEU A 239 -1.21 9.13 16.51
C LEU A 239 -2.35 8.29 17.10
N ALA A 240 -2.05 7.12 17.68
CA ALA A 240 -3.03 6.32 18.40
C ALA A 240 -3.58 7.05 19.64
N GLU A 241 -2.71 7.66 20.44
CA GLU A 241 -3.10 8.46 21.60
C GLU A 241 -4.04 9.62 21.21
N ARG A 242 -3.69 10.33 20.13
CA ARG A 242 -4.51 11.44 19.62
C ARG A 242 -5.88 10.97 19.09
N ALA A 243 -5.89 9.88 18.32
CA ALA A 243 -7.12 9.33 17.77
C ALA A 243 -8.09 8.88 18.87
N VAL A 244 -7.58 8.18 19.89
CA VAL A 244 -8.36 7.78 21.07
C VAL A 244 -8.87 8.99 21.83
N SER A 245 -8.00 9.96 22.13
CA SER A 245 -8.39 11.19 22.84
C SER A 245 -9.44 12.02 22.09
N ALA A 246 -9.41 11.96 20.76
CA ALA A 246 -10.41 12.62 19.91
C ALA A 246 -11.72 11.84 19.77
N GLY A 247 -11.83 10.63 20.33
CA GLY A 247 -12.99 9.75 20.13
C GLY A 247 -13.20 9.33 18.68
N ALA A 248 -12.12 9.24 17.90
CA ALA A 248 -12.20 8.92 16.48
C ALA A 248 -12.74 7.48 16.26
N PRO A 249 -13.51 7.24 15.18
CA PRO A 249 -13.97 5.89 14.83
C PRO A 249 -12.80 5.07 14.28
N LEU A 250 -12.10 4.33 15.15
CA LEU A 250 -10.93 3.55 14.76
C LEU A 250 -11.29 2.43 13.78
N PRO A 251 -10.37 2.10 12.84
CA PRO A 251 -10.54 0.92 11.99
C PRO A 251 -10.42 -0.37 12.82
N ARG A 252 -10.93 -1.48 12.31
CA ARG A 252 -10.57 -2.79 12.83
C ARG A 252 -9.07 -3.03 12.61
N LEU A 253 -8.36 -3.42 13.66
CA LEU A 253 -6.91 -3.52 13.64
C LEU A 253 -6.45 -4.97 13.81
N ARG A 254 -5.47 -5.39 13.00
CA ARG A 254 -4.76 -6.67 13.18
C ARG A 254 -3.25 -6.42 13.11
N LEU A 255 -2.53 -6.87 14.14
CA LEU A 255 -1.07 -6.85 14.23
C LEU A 255 -0.54 -8.28 14.17
N ILE A 256 0.42 -8.53 13.29
CA ILE A 256 1.02 -9.84 13.12
C ILE A 256 2.54 -9.71 13.11
N VAL A 257 3.23 -10.49 13.94
CA VAL A 257 4.70 -10.49 13.98
C VAL A 257 5.23 -11.87 14.34
N GLY A 258 6.35 -12.25 13.75
CA GLY A 258 7.06 -13.45 14.12
C GLY A 258 7.88 -13.28 15.41
N THR A 259 7.93 -14.29 16.29
CA THR A 259 8.73 -14.19 17.52
C THR A 259 10.24 -14.26 17.28
N GLY A 260 10.67 -14.74 16.09
CA GLY A 260 12.06 -14.69 15.63
C GLY A 260 12.40 -13.45 14.81
N ASP A 261 11.46 -12.48 14.69
CA ASP A 261 11.67 -11.23 13.97
C ASP A 261 12.34 -10.19 14.88
N GLU A 262 13.32 -9.47 14.38
CA GLU A 262 14.01 -8.40 15.14
C GLU A 262 13.07 -7.23 15.47
N THR A 263 11.94 -7.10 14.75
CA THR A 263 10.91 -6.10 15.05
C THR A 263 9.93 -6.55 16.14
N TYR A 264 9.99 -7.82 16.56
CA TYR A 264 9.07 -8.40 17.54
C TYR A 264 8.96 -7.60 18.85
N PRO A 265 10.06 -7.20 19.50
CA PRO A 265 9.96 -6.45 20.77
C PRO A 265 9.17 -5.15 20.63
N ALA A 266 9.37 -4.41 19.51
CA ALA A 266 8.68 -3.15 19.26
C ALA A 266 7.19 -3.38 18.91
N ASN A 267 6.88 -4.41 18.12
CA ASN A 267 5.49 -4.78 17.79
C ASN A 267 4.72 -5.19 19.07
N ARG A 268 5.34 -6.01 19.93
CA ARG A 268 4.75 -6.40 21.21
C ARG A 268 4.55 -5.21 22.14
N ALA A 269 5.52 -4.31 22.22
CA ALA A 269 5.38 -3.08 23.01
C ALA A 269 4.25 -2.18 22.49
N PHE A 270 4.09 -2.10 21.16
CA PHE A 270 3.00 -1.35 20.54
C PHE A 270 1.63 -2.01 20.79
N HIS A 271 1.52 -3.34 20.69
CA HIS A 271 0.34 -4.09 21.13
C HIS A 271 -0.05 -3.74 22.57
N GLN A 272 0.90 -3.80 23.51
CA GLN A 272 0.66 -3.45 24.91
C GLN A 272 0.22 -1.98 25.08
N HIS A 273 0.75 -1.07 24.26
CA HIS A 273 0.33 0.32 24.25
C HIS A 273 -1.13 0.47 23.81
N LEU A 274 -1.53 -0.16 22.70
CA LEU A 274 -2.91 -0.16 22.24
C LEU A 274 -3.87 -0.74 23.27
N THR A 275 -3.46 -1.84 23.93
CA THR A 275 -4.24 -2.42 25.05
C THR A 275 -4.45 -1.43 26.19
N ARG A 276 -3.39 -0.70 26.61
CA ARG A 276 -3.51 0.34 27.65
C ARG A 276 -4.40 1.52 27.25
N LEU A 277 -4.45 1.84 25.97
CA LEU A 277 -5.35 2.86 25.42
C LEU A 277 -6.80 2.38 25.27
N GLY A 278 -7.09 1.10 25.54
CA GLY A 278 -8.42 0.51 25.32
C GLY A 278 -8.78 0.34 23.84
N VAL A 279 -7.79 0.31 22.95
CA VAL A 279 -8.00 0.09 21.51
C VAL A 279 -8.20 -1.39 21.25
N GLU A 280 -9.37 -1.77 20.74
CA GLU A 280 -9.63 -3.15 20.30
C GLU A 280 -8.77 -3.49 19.09
N HIS A 281 -8.08 -4.62 19.15
CA HIS A 281 -7.25 -5.12 18.05
C HIS A 281 -6.93 -6.60 18.22
N GLU A 282 -6.70 -7.27 17.11
CA GLU A 282 -6.17 -8.63 17.09
C GLU A 282 -4.65 -8.59 17.06
N TYR A 283 -4.01 -9.39 17.92
CA TYR A 283 -2.56 -9.52 17.96
C TYR A 283 -2.15 -10.98 17.80
N ILE A 284 -1.36 -11.26 16.77
CA ILE A 284 -0.92 -12.62 16.43
C ILE A 284 0.60 -12.70 16.50
N GLU A 285 1.11 -13.55 17.37
CA GLU A 285 2.51 -13.94 17.42
C GLU A 285 2.71 -15.26 16.65
N LEU A 286 3.69 -15.27 15.74
CA LEU A 286 4.02 -16.46 14.94
C LEU A 286 5.31 -17.08 15.48
N PRO A 287 5.25 -18.24 16.17
CA PRO A 287 6.41 -18.85 16.82
C PRO A 287 7.56 -19.12 15.85
N GLY A 288 8.76 -18.61 16.15
CA GLY A 288 9.99 -18.83 15.41
C GLY A 288 10.07 -18.18 14.03
N VAL A 289 9.03 -17.47 13.58
CA VAL A 289 9.03 -16.80 12.27
C VAL A 289 9.88 -15.54 12.36
N GLY A 290 10.85 -15.40 11.44
CA GLY A 290 11.69 -14.21 11.28
C GLY A 290 11.05 -13.17 10.35
N HIS A 291 11.82 -12.09 10.04
CA HIS A 291 11.37 -11.00 9.17
C HIS A 291 11.29 -11.43 7.68
N SER A 292 10.28 -12.21 7.35
CA SER A 292 10.07 -12.76 6.01
C SER A 292 8.59 -12.82 5.70
N LEU A 293 8.13 -11.99 4.76
CA LEU A 293 6.72 -11.96 4.36
C LEU A 293 6.20 -13.34 3.89
N PRO A 294 6.95 -14.12 3.08
CA PRO A 294 6.51 -15.46 2.73
C PRO A 294 6.39 -16.41 3.94
N ALA A 295 7.30 -16.31 4.91
CA ALA A 295 7.24 -17.13 6.12
C ALA A 295 6.06 -16.75 7.02
N VAL A 296 5.77 -15.44 7.15
CA VAL A 296 4.57 -14.92 7.84
C VAL A 296 3.30 -15.51 7.20
N TRP A 297 3.17 -15.45 5.88
CA TRP A 297 2.01 -16.00 5.18
C TRP A 297 1.88 -17.52 5.32
N THR A 298 2.99 -18.23 5.26
CA THR A 298 2.99 -19.69 5.45
C THR A 298 2.50 -20.06 6.86
N ALA A 299 2.99 -19.34 7.87
CA ALA A 299 2.60 -19.61 9.25
C ALA A 299 1.14 -19.22 9.55
N LEU A 300 0.61 -18.19 8.91
CA LEU A 300 -0.81 -17.80 9.02
C LEU A 300 -1.74 -18.77 8.30
N GLY A 301 -1.27 -19.44 7.24
CA GLY A 301 -2.11 -20.30 6.43
C GLY A 301 -3.38 -19.62 5.92
N GLY A 302 -4.49 -20.35 5.89
CA GLY A 302 -5.82 -19.82 5.50
C GLY A 302 -6.40 -18.79 6.48
N GLY A 303 -5.92 -18.73 7.72
CA GLY A 303 -6.39 -17.75 8.72
C GLY A 303 -6.09 -16.29 8.37
N SER A 304 -5.21 -16.05 7.39
CA SER A 304 -4.93 -14.70 6.90
C SER A 304 -6.13 -14.02 6.26
N TRP A 305 -7.06 -14.77 5.65
CA TRP A 305 -8.17 -14.22 4.86
C TRP A 305 -9.41 -13.83 5.68
N GLY A 306 -9.60 -14.40 6.87
CA GLY A 306 -10.76 -14.11 7.73
C GLY A 306 -10.92 -12.63 8.07
N PHE A 307 -9.81 -11.92 8.27
CA PHE A 307 -9.84 -10.49 8.59
C PHE A 307 -10.58 -9.64 7.55
N TYR A 308 -10.35 -9.92 6.27
CA TYR A 308 -10.99 -9.13 5.20
C TYR A 308 -12.50 -9.38 5.17
N ALA A 309 -12.91 -10.62 5.33
CA ALA A 309 -14.33 -10.97 5.40
C ALA A 309 -15.02 -10.27 6.58
N GLU A 310 -14.36 -10.23 7.75
CA GLU A 310 -14.88 -9.57 8.95
C GLU A 310 -14.93 -8.04 8.82
N VAL A 311 -13.95 -7.42 8.16
CA VAL A 311 -13.92 -5.96 7.92
C VAL A 311 -14.98 -5.55 6.92
N LEU A 312 -15.25 -6.39 5.92
CA LEU A 312 -16.17 -6.11 4.82
C LEU A 312 -17.59 -6.65 5.06
N ALA A 313 -17.81 -7.31 6.19
CA ALA A 313 -19.16 -7.70 6.59
C ALA A 313 -20.04 -6.45 6.79
N PRO A 314 -21.32 -6.49 6.33
CA PRO A 314 -22.25 -5.35 6.45
C PRO A 314 -22.61 -5.01 7.91
#